data_2851f30e6f436b458a1fdf60719b04da
#
_entry.id   2851f30e6f436b458a1fdf60719b04da
#
_cell.length_a   1.000
_cell.length_b   1.000
_cell.length_c   1.000
_cell.angle_alpha   90.00
_cell.angle_beta   90.00
_cell.angle_gamma   90.00
#
_symmetry.space_group_name_H-M   'P 1'
#
loop_
_entity.id
_entity.type
_entity.pdbx_description
1 polymer ?
#
loop_
_entity_poly.entity_id
_entity_poly.type
_entity_poly.pdbx_seq_one_letter_code
_entity_poly.pdbx_strand_id
1 'polypeptide(L)'
;MTRTLPASVGKGEREAVSDWLMFLGAPLLFASLFLTWSHQFSPAFLVQYGNTPALQGIPRDPTAWQVYSIVDVLLAILAAGLMAVALRGTRNGRIALLIGLVIATAFTLHALGTPPTRGANLFDPSLRPPAYTPDHPQSGAGEVVALVGIGLGIVGVLVSFTAD
;
A
#
# COMPACT_ATOMS: atom_id res chain seq x y z
N MET A 1 50.13 -9.02 18.09
CA MET A 1 49.31 -9.86 17.21
C MET A 1 47.91 -9.24 17.13
N THR A 2 47.70 -8.33 16.21
CA THR A 2 46.39 -7.71 15.93
C THR A 2 45.58 -8.63 15.02
N ARG A 3 44.55 -9.27 15.58
CA ARG A 3 43.64 -10.15 14.85
C ARG A 3 42.71 -9.26 14.07
N THR A 4 43.00 -9.03 12.80
CA THR A 4 42.03 -8.41 11.86
C THR A 4 40.86 -9.36 11.71
N LEU A 5 39.69 -8.98 12.25
CA LEU A 5 38.44 -9.67 12.01
C LEU A 5 38.13 -9.61 10.51
N PRO A 6 37.72 -10.72 9.89
CA PRO A 6 37.46 -10.75 8.45
C PRO A 6 36.26 -9.84 8.13
N ALA A 7 36.49 -8.87 7.25
CA ALA A 7 35.45 -7.93 6.77
C ALA A 7 34.24 -8.61 6.06
N SER A 8 34.34 -9.92 5.81
CA SER A 8 33.32 -10.71 5.11
C SER A 8 32.09 -11.09 5.95
N VAL A 9 32.22 -11.16 7.28
CA VAL A 9 31.09 -11.57 8.16
C VAL A 9 30.01 -10.50 8.21
N GLY A 10 30.38 -9.23 8.28
CA GLY A 10 29.41 -8.12 8.30
C GLY A 10 28.67 -7.87 6.98
N LYS A 11 29.26 -8.29 5.84
CA LYS A 11 28.64 -8.13 4.51
C LYS A 11 27.49 -9.13 4.32
N GLY A 12 27.73 -10.40 4.59
CA GLY A 12 26.68 -11.44 4.46
C GLY A 12 25.49 -11.24 5.38
N GLU A 13 25.71 -10.69 6.59
CA GLU A 13 24.62 -10.36 7.51
C GLU A 13 23.73 -9.23 6.95
N ARG A 14 24.31 -8.19 6.36
CA ARG A 14 23.57 -7.08 5.75
C ARG A 14 22.77 -7.53 4.53
N GLU A 15 23.34 -8.37 3.69
CA GLU A 15 22.64 -8.98 2.56
C GLU A 15 21.43 -9.78 3.05
N ALA A 16 21.61 -10.64 4.04
CA ALA A 16 20.52 -11.43 4.61
C ALA A 16 19.42 -10.55 5.21
N VAL A 17 19.76 -9.49 5.95
CA VAL A 17 18.78 -8.55 6.51
C VAL A 17 18.02 -7.82 5.40
N SER A 18 18.72 -7.36 4.37
CA SER A 18 18.12 -6.73 3.19
C SER A 18 17.07 -7.63 2.53
N ASP A 19 17.46 -8.88 2.24
CA ASP A 19 16.61 -9.85 1.57
C ASP A 19 15.37 -10.18 2.42
N TRP A 20 15.53 -10.35 3.74
CA TRP A 20 14.44 -10.58 4.66
C TRP A 20 13.46 -9.41 4.72
N LEU A 21 13.97 -8.17 4.74
CA LEU A 21 13.10 -6.97 4.74
C LEU A 21 12.28 -6.87 3.46
N MET A 22 12.89 -7.10 2.30
CA MET A 22 12.19 -7.13 1.02
C MET A 22 11.19 -8.29 0.95
N PHE A 23 11.60 -9.47 1.44
CA PHE A 23 10.75 -10.66 1.46
C PHE A 23 9.53 -10.50 2.36
N LEU A 24 9.63 -9.81 3.50
CA LEU A 24 8.50 -9.50 4.37
C LEU A 24 7.65 -8.34 3.82
N GLY A 25 8.28 -7.33 3.22
CA GLY A 25 7.57 -6.19 2.64
C GLY A 25 6.66 -6.57 1.47
N ALA A 26 7.09 -7.53 0.64
CA ALA A 26 6.35 -7.99 -0.52
C ALA A 26 4.96 -8.56 -0.18
N PRO A 27 4.81 -9.57 0.69
CA PRO A 27 3.49 -10.11 1.03
C PRO A 27 2.62 -9.12 1.79
N LEU A 28 3.19 -8.23 2.61
CA LEU A 28 2.43 -7.18 3.27
C LEU A 28 1.84 -6.20 2.26
N LEU A 29 2.65 -5.73 1.30
CA LEU A 29 2.17 -4.88 0.22
C LEU A 29 1.10 -5.58 -0.62
N PHE A 30 1.28 -6.84 -0.97
CA PHE A 30 0.31 -7.61 -1.73
C PHE A 30 -0.99 -7.83 -0.93
N ALA A 31 -0.89 -8.23 0.35
CA ALA A 31 -2.03 -8.46 1.22
C ALA A 31 -2.85 -7.18 1.45
N SER A 32 -2.20 -6.01 1.48
CA SER A 32 -2.88 -4.73 1.65
C SER A 32 -3.94 -4.45 0.59
N LEU A 33 -3.78 -5.00 -0.62
CA LEU A 33 -4.72 -4.82 -1.73
C LEU A 33 -6.08 -5.48 -1.47
N PHE A 34 -6.13 -6.46 -0.57
CA PHE A 34 -7.35 -7.19 -0.19
C PHE A 34 -7.99 -6.68 1.09
N LEU A 35 -7.30 -5.77 1.78
CA LEU A 35 -7.84 -5.11 2.97
C LEU A 35 -8.72 -3.92 2.58
N THR A 36 -9.50 -3.41 3.53
CA THR A 36 -10.28 -2.18 3.37
C THR A 36 -9.35 -0.98 3.17
N TRP A 37 -9.54 -0.25 2.07
CA TRP A 37 -8.80 0.99 1.77
C TRP A 37 -9.55 2.24 2.18
N SER A 38 -10.88 2.18 2.23
CA SER A 38 -11.66 3.29 2.77
C SER A 38 -12.94 2.83 3.44
N HIS A 39 -13.40 3.57 4.43
CA HIS A 39 -14.73 3.50 4.99
C HIS A 39 -15.56 4.64 4.38
N GLN A 40 -16.41 4.30 3.39
CA GLN A 40 -17.11 5.32 2.60
C GLN A 40 -18.25 5.98 3.36
N PHE A 41 -18.83 5.29 4.33
CA PHE A 41 -20.03 5.74 5.03
C PHE A 41 -19.81 5.68 6.55
N SER A 42 -20.24 6.73 7.24
CA SER A 42 -20.24 6.71 8.70
C SER A 42 -21.29 5.73 9.24
N PRO A 43 -21.11 5.18 10.46
CA PRO A 43 -22.12 4.36 11.12
C PRO A 43 -23.48 5.05 11.25
N ALA A 44 -23.48 6.35 11.53
CA ALA A 44 -24.71 7.15 11.63
C ALA A 44 -25.46 7.22 10.31
N PHE A 45 -24.74 7.42 9.19
CA PHE A 45 -25.32 7.40 7.86
C PHE A 45 -25.91 6.03 7.52
N LEU A 46 -25.22 4.95 7.84
CA LEU A 46 -25.69 3.59 7.56
C LEU A 46 -26.94 3.22 8.37
N VAL A 47 -27.07 3.71 9.60
CA VAL A 47 -28.31 3.50 10.40
C VAL A 47 -29.50 4.19 9.74
N GLN A 48 -29.29 5.39 9.20
CA GLN A 48 -30.37 6.19 8.62
C GLN A 48 -30.72 5.78 7.20
N TYR A 49 -29.73 5.49 6.36
CA TYR A 49 -29.89 5.31 4.91
C TYR A 49 -29.44 3.95 4.37
N GLY A 50 -28.90 3.07 5.23
CA GLY A 50 -28.26 1.82 4.81
C GLY A 50 -29.17 0.83 4.06
N ASN A 51 -30.49 0.96 4.20
CA ASN A 51 -31.48 0.11 3.54
C ASN A 51 -32.10 0.75 2.29
N THR A 52 -31.61 1.91 1.85
CA THR A 52 -32.13 2.59 0.65
C THR A 52 -31.69 1.87 -0.62
N PRO A 53 -32.57 1.80 -1.65
CA PRO A 53 -32.20 1.20 -2.94
C PRO A 53 -30.98 1.85 -3.60
N ALA A 54 -30.72 3.13 -3.32
CA ALA A 54 -29.57 3.88 -3.84
C ALA A 54 -28.22 3.33 -3.37
N LEU A 55 -28.17 2.64 -2.22
CA LEU A 55 -26.94 2.03 -1.68
C LEU A 55 -26.77 0.56 -2.05
N GLN A 56 -27.73 -0.03 -2.75
CA GLN A 56 -27.62 -1.41 -3.18
C GLN A 56 -26.48 -1.56 -4.21
N GLY A 57 -25.54 -2.49 -3.94
CA GLY A 57 -24.40 -2.76 -4.81
C GLY A 57 -23.20 -1.83 -4.61
N ILE A 58 -23.27 -0.84 -3.70
CA ILE A 58 -22.13 0.00 -3.36
C ILE A 58 -21.42 -0.62 -2.15
N PRO A 59 -20.11 -0.94 -2.28
CA PRO A 59 -19.36 -1.50 -1.17
C PRO A 59 -19.23 -0.46 -0.05
N ARG A 60 -19.46 -0.87 1.19
CA ARG A 60 -19.30 0.00 2.37
C ARG A 60 -17.83 0.25 2.68
N ASP A 61 -17.04 -0.80 2.55
CA ASP A 61 -15.62 -0.88 2.89
C ASP A 61 -14.84 -1.44 1.70
N PRO A 62 -14.64 -0.63 0.64
CA PRO A 62 -14.01 -1.12 -0.58
C PRO A 62 -12.54 -1.44 -0.37
N THR A 63 -12.10 -2.53 -1.00
CA THR A 63 -10.69 -2.89 -1.15
C THR A 63 -10.03 -2.09 -2.27
N ALA A 64 -8.69 -2.13 -2.38
CA ALA A 64 -7.97 -1.50 -3.48
C ALA A 64 -8.54 -1.96 -4.84
N TRP A 65 -8.75 -3.26 -5.04
CA TRP A 65 -9.31 -3.85 -6.26
C TRP A 65 -10.68 -3.33 -6.64
N GLN A 66 -11.44 -2.81 -5.70
CA GLN A 66 -12.76 -2.26 -5.95
C GLN A 66 -12.72 -0.77 -6.31
N VAL A 67 -11.69 -0.06 -5.89
CA VAL A 67 -11.57 1.40 -6.06
C VAL A 67 -10.65 1.76 -7.21
N TYR A 68 -9.49 1.09 -7.31
CA TYR A 68 -8.48 1.39 -8.30
C TYR A 68 -8.40 0.26 -9.32
N SER A 69 -8.39 0.58 -10.61
CA SER A 69 -8.34 -0.43 -11.68
C SER A 69 -6.94 -0.72 -12.20
N ILE A 70 -6.02 0.25 -12.10
CA ILE A 70 -4.66 0.16 -12.65
C ILE A 70 -3.63 0.16 -11.53
N VAL A 71 -3.86 0.95 -10.49
CA VAL A 71 -2.89 1.15 -9.40
C VAL A 71 -2.68 -0.14 -8.61
N ASP A 72 -3.73 -0.92 -8.40
CA ASP A 72 -3.67 -2.23 -7.72
C ASP A 72 -2.76 -3.19 -8.47
N VAL A 73 -2.88 -3.24 -9.81
CA VAL A 73 -2.01 -4.07 -10.66
C VAL A 73 -0.56 -3.59 -10.55
N LEU A 74 -0.32 -2.28 -10.54
CA LEU A 74 1.03 -1.72 -10.38
C LEU A 74 1.61 -2.03 -9.00
N LEU A 75 0.83 -1.93 -7.93
CA LEU A 75 1.25 -2.30 -6.58
C LEU A 75 1.50 -3.81 -6.46
N ALA A 76 0.69 -4.65 -7.11
CA ALA A 76 0.92 -6.09 -7.17
C ALA A 76 2.21 -6.43 -7.93
N ILE A 77 2.48 -5.76 -9.06
CA ILE A 77 3.74 -5.90 -9.81
C ILE A 77 4.93 -5.45 -8.94
N LEU A 78 4.77 -4.35 -8.19
CA LEU A 78 5.80 -3.85 -7.29
C LEU A 78 6.10 -4.86 -6.16
N ALA A 79 5.07 -5.48 -5.59
CA ALA A 79 5.22 -6.55 -4.60
C ALA A 79 5.94 -7.78 -5.18
N ALA A 80 5.58 -8.19 -6.39
CA ALA A 80 6.29 -9.26 -7.11
C ALA A 80 7.75 -8.88 -7.42
N GLY A 81 7.99 -7.61 -7.76
CA GLY A 81 9.33 -7.05 -7.97
C GLY A 81 10.19 -7.09 -6.72
N LEU A 82 9.63 -6.77 -5.55
CA LEU A 82 10.32 -6.91 -4.24
C LEU A 82 10.78 -8.34 -4.01
N MET A 83 9.89 -9.30 -4.24
CA MET A 83 10.21 -10.72 -4.10
C MET A 83 11.30 -11.16 -5.08
N ALA A 84 11.20 -10.75 -6.34
CA ALA A 84 12.16 -11.11 -7.38
C ALA A 84 13.55 -10.52 -7.10
N VAL A 85 13.62 -9.27 -6.61
CA VAL A 85 14.88 -8.61 -6.27
C VAL A 85 15.51 -9.20 -5.01
N ALA A 86 14.71 -9.61 -4.00
CA ALA A 86 15.20 -10.33 -2.84
C ALA A 86 15.86 -11.68 -3.21
N LEU A 87 15.36 -12.35 -4.24
CA LEU A 87 15.88 -13.65 -4.66
C LEU A 87 17.07 -13.55 -5.63
N ARG A 88 17.08 -12.56 -6.53
CA ARG A 88 18.06 -12.46 -7.64
C ARG A 88 18.31 -11.00 -8.07
N GLY A 89 18.39 -10.08 -7.12
CA GLY A 89 18.43 -8.65 -7.43
C GLY A 89 19.70 -8.21 -8.16
N THR A 90 19.53 -7.57 -9.32
CA THR A 90 20.57 -6.80 -9.99
C THR A 90 20.55 -5.36 -9.49
N ARG A 91 21.69 -4.64 -9.58
CA ARG A 91 21.77 -3.23 -9.18
C ARG A 91 20.71 -2.35 -9.89
N ASN A 92 20.51 -2.57 -11.19
CA ASN A 92 19.51 -1.82 -11.96
C ASN A 92 18.08 -2.16 -11.51
N GLY A 93 17.80 -3.42 -11.17
CA GLY A 93 16.53 -3.85 -10.61
C GLY A 93 16.24 -3.18 -9.27
N ARG A 94 17.24 -3.07 -8.39
CA ARG A 94 17.12 -2.38 -7.09
C ARG A 94 16.80 -0.88 -7.26
N ILE A 95 17.46 -0.21 -8.22
CA ILE A 95 17.19 1.21 -8.53
C ILE A 95 15.76 1.39 -9.05
N ALA A 96 15.35 0.58 -10.03
CA ALA A 96 14.01 0.65 -10.58
C ALA A 96 12.93 0.39 -9.52
N LEU A 97 13.18 -0.60 -8.64
CA LEU A 97 12.30 -0.93 -7.53
C LEU A 97 12.20 0.22 -6.53
N LEU A 98 13.33 0.86 -6.17
CA LEU A 98 13.33 2.01 -5.26
C LEU A 98 12.49 3.17 -5.81
N ILE A 99 12.62 3.48 -7.10
CA ILE A 99 11.80 4.49 -7.77
C ILE A 99 10.32 4.13 -7.67
N GLY A 100 9.96 2.87 -7.97
CA GLY A 100 8.58 2.39 -7.87
C GLY A 100 8.03 2.50 -6.45
N LEU A 101 8.82 2.15 -5.43
CA LEU A 101 8.43 2.25 -4.02
C LEU A 101 8.23 3.71 -3.57
N VAL A 102 9.06 4.63 -4.04
CA VAL A 102 8.88 6.08 -3.75
C VAL A 102 7.58 6.60 -4.36
N ILE A 103 7.28 6.22 -5.61
CA ILE A 103 6.01 6.59 -6.26
C ILE A 103 4.82 5.97 -5.51
N ALA A 104 4.92 4.70 -5.13
CA ALA A 104 3.88 4.01 -4.35
C ALA A 104 3.67 4.66 -2.98
N THR A 105 4.74 5.12 -2.32
CA THR A 105 4.66 5.88 -1.06
C THR A 105 3.85 7.15 -1.25
N ALA A 106 4.20 7.96 -2.24
CA ALA A 106 3.50 9.22 -2.53
C ALA A 106 2.01 8.98 -2.82
N PHE A 107 1.70 7.94 -3.61
CA PHE A 107 0.34 7.55 -3.91
C PHE A 107 -0.43 7.13 -2.64
N THR A 108 0.15 6.25 -1.81
CA THR A 108 -0.52 5.73 -0.61
C THR A 108 -0.72 6.83 0.45
N LEU A 109 0.25 7.75 0.59
CA LEU A 109 0.09 8.92 1.45
C LEU A 109 -1.02 9.86 0.95
N HIS A 110 -1.14 10.03 -0.37
CA HIS A 110 -2.24 10.79 -0.96
C HIS A 110 -3.59 10.12 -0.68
N ALA A 111 -3.68 8.80 -0.82
CA ALA A 111 -4.88 8.02 -0.53
C ALA A 111 -5.30 8.14 0.95
N LEU A 112 -4.34 8.12 1.89
CA LEU A 112 -4.59 8.38 3.31
C LEU A 112 -5.22 9.75 3.58
N GLY A 113 -4.75 10.79 2.89
CA GLY A 113 -5.28 12.15 3.02
C GLY A 113 -6.61 12.38 2.31
N THR A 114 -6.84 11.64 1.23
CA THR A 114 -8.04 11.69 0.41
C THR A 114 -8.52 10.27 0.12
N PRO A 115 -9.17 9.60 1.10
CA PRO A 115 -9.58 8.21 0.95
C PRO A 115 -10.45 7.99 -0.28
N PRO A 116 -10.20 6.92 -1.05
CA PRO A 116 -10.89 6.68 -2.30
C PRO A 116 -12.36 6.32 -2.08
N THR A 117 -13.20 6.75 -3.02
CA THR A 117 -14.64 6.43 -3.01
C THR A 117 -15.03 5.69 -4.27
N ARG A 118 -15.96 4.75 -4.15
CA ARG A 118 -16.60 4.09 -5.27
C ARG A 118 -18.08 4.44 -5.30
N GLY A 119 -18.59 4.81 -6.48
CA GLY A 119 -19.96 5.24 -6.64
C GLY A 119 -20.11 6.75 -6.55
N ALA A 120 -19.27 7.50 -7.29
CA ALA A 120 -19.19 8.96 -7.29
C ALA A 120 -20.56 9.68 -7.40
N ASN A 121 -21.56 9.05 -8.02
CA ASN A 121 -22.91 9.60 -8.16
C ASN A 121 -23.63 9.82 -6.82
N LEU A 122 -23.26 9.07 -5.75
CA LEU A 122 -23.81 9.33 -4.41
C LEU A 122 -23.28 10.61 -3.79
N PHE A 123 -22.16 11.08 -4.26
CA PHE A 123 -21.51 12.31 -3.80
C PHE A 123 -21.79 13.50 -4.72
N ASP A 124 -22.60 13.31 -5.77
CA ASP A 124 -23.07 14.41 -6.62
C ASP A 124 -23.98 15.33 -5.81
N PRO A 125 -23.64 16.60 -5.65
CA PRO A 125 -24.44 17.55 -4.89
C PRO A 125 -25.88 17.70 -5.40
N SER A 126 -26.12 17.44 -6.69
CA SER A 126 -27.43 17.53 -7.30
C SER A 126 -28.39 16.41 -6.89
N LEU A 127 -27.85 15.28 -6.43
CA LEU A 127 -28.60 14.09 -6.02
C LEU A 127 -28.84 14.01 -4.50
N ARG A 128 -28.39 15.01 -3.73
CA ARG A 128 -28.47 15.02 -2.26
C ARG A 128 -29.75 15.67 -1.77
N PRO A 129 -30.42 15.09 -0.77
CA PRO A 129 -31.42 15.83 0.00
C PRO A 129 -30.74 17.06 0.62
N PRO A 130 -31.46 18.24 0.65
CA PRO A 130 -30.89 19.50 1.16
C PRO A 130 -30.34 19.46 2.60
N ALA A 131 -30.76 18.47 3.38
CA ALA A 131 -30.35 18.30 4.78
C ALA A 131 -29.16 17.34 4.99
N TYR A 132 -28.56 16.79 3.92
CA TYR A 132 -27.47 15.83 4.04
C TYR A 132 -26.09 16.50 3.90
N THR A 133 -25.32 16.48 4.97
CA THR A 133 -23.88 16.79 4.94
C THR A 133 -23.13 15.47 4.79
N PRO A 134 -22.40 15.24 3.68
CA PRO A 134 -21.64 14.01 3.53
C PRO A 134 -20.53 13.96 4.57
N ASP A 135 -20.43 12.84 5.27
CA ASP A 135 -19.27 12.53 6.03
C ASP A 135 -18.09 12.29 5.08
N HIS A 136 -16.92 12.77 5.47
CA HIS A 136 -15.70 12.49 4.72
C HIS A 136 -15.37 11.00 4.87
N PRO A 137 -15.02 10.30 3.77
CA PRO A 137 -14.56 8.92 3.86
C PRO A 137 -13.32 8.86 4.76
N GLN A 138 -13.21 7.78 5.52
CA GLN A 138 -12.06 7.55 6.41
C GLN A 138 -11.13 6.52 5.77
N SER A 139 -9.83 6.68 6.02
CA SER A 139 -8.81 5.73 5.57
C SER A 139 -9.00 4.35 6.22
N GLY A 140 -8.68 3.30 5.49
CA GLY A 140 -8.79 1.93 5.94
C GLY A 140 -7.45 1.32 6.37
N ALA A 141 -7.50 0.10 6.86
CA ALA A 141 -6.31 -0.65 7.29
C ALA A 141 -5.38 -1.00 6.11
N GLY A 142 -5.93 -1.12 4.89
CA GLY A 142 -5.17 -1.47 3.69
C GLY A 142 -4.06 -0.48 3.38
N GLU A 143 -4.35 0.82 3.49
CA GLU A 143 -3.38 1.89 3.24
C GLU A 143 -2.23 1.87 4.25
N VAL A 144 -2.53 1.62 5.53
CA VAL A 144 -1.51 1.53 6.58
C VAL A 144 -0.62 0.31 6.36
N VAL A 145 -1.20 -0.85 6.05
CA VAL A 145 -0.45 -2.08 5.78
C VAL A 145 0.41 -1.92 4.51
N ALA A 146 -0.12 -1.23 3.47
CA ALA A 146 0.65 -0.91 2.28
C ALA A 146 1.89 -0.06 2.62
N LEU A 147 1.74 1.00 3.42
CA LEU A 147 2.87 1.83 3.86
C LEU A 147 3.91 1.04 4.65
N VAL A 148 3.50 0.13 5.52
CA VAL A 148 4.44 -0.75 6.24
C VAL A 148 5.20 -1.65 5.26
N GLY A 149 4.51 -2.29 4.31
CA GLY A 149 5.12 -3.13 3.28
C GLY A 149 6.11 -2.36 2.40
N ILE A 150 5.72 -1.16 1.96
CA ILE A 150 6.56 -0.24 1.18
C ILE A 150 7.78 0.18 2.00
N GLY A 151 7.59 0.57 3.27
CA GLY A 151 8.66 1.00 4.17
C GLY A 151 9.72 -0.09 4.38
N LEU A 152 9.29 -1.33 4.63
CA LEU A 152 10.19 -2.49 4.72
C LEU A 152 10.95 -2.70 3.40
N GLY A 153 10.25 -2.58 2.26
CA GLY A 153 10.87 -2.68 0.94
C GLY A 153 11.93 -1.61 0.70
N ILE A 154 11.65 -0.35 1.02
CA ILE A 154 12.61 0.76 0.88
C ILE A 154 13.85 0.52 1.75
N VAL A 155 13.65 0.19 3.04
CA VAL A 155 14.77 -0.07 3.95
C VAL A 155 15.59 -1.25 3.46
N GLY A 156 14.93 -2.34 3.03
CA GLY A 156 15.60 -3.51 2.45
C GLY A 156 16.46 -3.13 1.25
N VAL A 157 15.91 -2.40 0.28
CA VAL A 157 16.67 -1.95 -0.91
C VAL A 157 17.82 -1.04 -0.53
N LEU A 158 17.64 -0.09 0.41
CA LEU A 158 18.71 0.81 0.85
C LEU A 158 19.85 0.04 1.54
N VAL A 159 19.50 -0.92 2.42
CA VAL A 159 20.52 -1.78 3.07
C VAL A 159 21.30 -2.59 2.03
N SER A 160 20.65 -3.06 0.96
CA SER A 160 21.32 -3.80 -0.11
C SER A 160 22.45 -3.00 -0.79
N PHE A 161 22.28 -1.67 -0.95
CA PHE A 161 23.35 -0.83 -1.51
C PHE A 161 24.54 -0.62 -0.59
N THR A 162 24.38 -0.84 0.72
CA THR A 162 25.50 -0.76 1.68
C THR A 162 26.27 -2.07 1.81
N ALA A 163 25.72 -3.15 1.25
CA ALA A 163 26.34 -4.48 1.25
C ALA A 163 27.19 -4.75 0.01
N ASP A 164 26.95 -4.03 -1.11
CA ASP A 164 27.76 -4.10 -2.32
C ASP A 164 29.08 -3.35 -2.12
#